data_f9151ba2f0f4efd8e6be62ebd3c6d282
#
_entry.id   f9151ba2f0f4efd8e6be62ebd3c6d282
#
_cell.length_a   1.000
_cell.length_b   1.000
_cell.length_c   1.000
_cell.angle_alpha   90.00
_cell.angle_beta   90.00
_cell.angle_gamma   90.00
#
_symmetry.space_group_name_H-M   'P 1'
#
loop_
_entity.id
_entity.type
_entity.pdbx_description
1 polymer ?
#
loop_
_entity_poly.entity_id
_entity_poly.type
_entity_poly.pdbx_seq_one_letter_code
_entity_poly.pdbx_strand_id
1 'polypeptide(L)'
;MEHFATGSIETHKDSQRKWIRDKGPVVESNMGWIEVYIDPENIRAYFEGWVAIVDKAKSEKFQKLVQNSEQVIPLLPWPKQMEKDHFLAPDFTTLEVIAFATDSCPLGINIPNYDDIRDNEGFKNVFLGNSAKSYAISAMQFATEEQSKILSDNTPRCYEVHVACHELLGHGVGKLIYRGADGKIPHAFVDPVTGESFESCYEQGEDWNGKFGPISTSYEECRADTCGFYLCTLREVHTLFGFDGDNEHEIKTMLWVNVMNQFRKGILGLQMYNRETSKWGQAHTWGAYVFS
;
A
#
# COMPACT_ATOMS: atom_id res chain seq x y z
N MET A 1 3.36 -25.90 9.45
CA MET A 1 4.06 -25.63 10.73
C MET A 1 5.47 -26.20 10.71
N GLU A 2 5.67 -27.50 10.47
CA GLU A 2 7.01 -28.13 10.42
C GLU A 2 7.95 -27.46 9.43
N HIS A 3 7.47 -27.13 8.24
CA HIS A 3 8.25 -26.44 7.21
C HIS A 3 8.62 -25.01 7.60
N PHE A 4 7.74 -24.28 8.30
CA PHE A 4 8.10 -22.96 8.83
C PHE A 4 9.19 -23.06 9.91
N ALA A 5 9.18 -24.12 10.72
CA ALA A 5 10.21 -24.34 11.73
C ALA A 5 11.61 -24.54 11.14
N THR A 6 11.72 -24.94 9.88
CA THR A 6 13.00 -25.08 9.16
C THR A 6 13.47 -23.80 8.48
N GLY A 7 12.68 -22.72 8.50
CA GLY A 7 13.01 -21.46 7.82
C GLY A 7 13.03 -21.56 6.28
N SER A 8 12.31 -22.51 5.69
CA SER A 8 12.31 -22.73 4.24
C SER A 8 11.54 -21.63 3.50
N ILE A 9 12.23 -20.81 2.74
CA ILE A 9 11.65 -19.76 1.87
C ILE A 9 10.75 -20.39 0.80
N GLU A 10 11.16 -21.48 0.17
CA GLU A 10 10.36 -22.15 -0.86
C GLU A 10 9.02 -22.64 -0.31
N THR A 11 9.02 -23.19 0.89
CA THR A 11 7.78 -23.63 1.54
C THR A 11 6.87 -22.43 1.87
N HIS A 12 7.46 -21.30 2.28
CA HIS A 12 6.71 -20.07 2.48
C HIS A 12 6.09 -19.57 1.16
N LYS A 13 6.89 -19.51 0.09
CA LYS A 13 6.39 -19.16 -1.26
C LYS A 13 5.23 -20.05 -1.70
N ASP A 14 5.33 -21.37 -1.49
CA ASP A 14 4.26 -22.30 -1.83
C ASP A 14 2.98 -22.07 -1.01
N SER A 15 3.11 -21.71 0.26
CA SER A 15 2.00 -21.31 1.11
C SER A 15 1.33 -20.03 0.57
N GLN A 16 2.13 -19.03 0.19
CA GLN A 16 1.61 -17.77 -0.36
C GLN A 16 0.93 -17.98 -1.71
N ARG A 17 1.47 -18.83 -2.60
CA ARG A 17 0.82 -19.22 -3.86
C ARG A 17 -0.55 -19.85 -3.66
N LYS A 18 -0.70 -20.66 -2.63
CA LYS A 18 -2.01 -21.25 -2.29
C LYS A 18 -2.97 -20.20 -1.76
N TRP A 19 -2.47 -19.30 -0.93
CA TRP A 19 -3.28 -18.27 -0.30
C TRP A 19 -3.84 -17.27 -1.33
N ILE A 20 -3.06 -16.80 -2.30
CA ILE A 20 -3.55 -15.87 -3.34
C ILE A 20 -4.60 -16.50 -4.28
N ARG A 21 -4.66 -17.83 -4.37
CA ARG A 21 -5.64 -18.55 -5.16
C ARG A 21 -6.96 -18.78 -4.44
N ASP A 22 -6.98 -18.68 -3.12
CA ASP A 22 -8.18 -18.81 -2.31
C ASP A 22 -8.93 -17.47 -2.32
N LYS A 23 -9.99 -17.38 -3.15
CA LYS A 23 -10.75 -16.16 -3.40
C LYS A 23 -11.98 -16.07 -2.51
N GLY A 24 -12.12 -14.94 -1.79
CA GLY A 24 -13.29 -14.62 -0.98
C GLY A 24 -13.67 -15.68 0.08
N PRO A 25 -12.72 -16.23 0.89
CA PRO A 25 -13.03 -17.21 1.91
C PRO A 25 -13.97 -16.61 2.98
N VAL A 26 -14.59 -17.44 3.79
CA VAL A 26 -15.37 -16.98 4.97
C VAL A 26 -14.45 -16.61 6.13
N VAL A 27 -13.44 -17.47 6.34
CA VAL A 27 -12.37 -17.23 7.31
C VAL A 27 -11.08 -17.01 6.53
N GLU A 28 -10.48 -15.86 6.74
CA GLU A 28 -9.20 -15.50 6.12
C GLU A 28 -8.08 -15.68 7.15
N SER A 29 -6.96 -16.22 6.73
CA SER A 29 -5.80 -16.37 7.59
C SER A 29 -4.52 -16.42 6.79
N ASN A 30 -3.45 -15.92 7.37
CA ASN A 30 -2.10 -16.06 6.83
C ASN A 30 -1.10 -16.21 7.98
N MET A 31 0.02 -16.82 7.71
CA MET A 31 1.15 -16.88 8.62
C MET A 31 2.45 -17.08 7.84
N GLY A 32 3.51 -16.47 8.31
CA GLY A 32 4.84 -16.60 7.70
C GLY A 32 5.71 -15.40 7.99
N TRP A 33 6.78 -15.27 7.23
CA TRP A 33 7.65 -14.09 7.23
C TRP A 33 7.06 -13.09 6.25
N ILE A 34 6.22 -12.17 6.75
CA ILE A 34 5.35 -11.37 5.92
C ILE A 34 5.97 -10.01 5.63
N GLU A 35 6.37 -9.27 6.67
CA GLU A 35 6.79 -7.89 6.53
C GLU A 35 8.19 -7.64 7.08
N VAL A 36 8.86 -6.64 6.51
CA VAL A 36 10.24 -6.23 6.86
C VAL A 36 10.31 -4.85 7.52
N TYR A 37 9.19 -4.22 7.83
CA TYR A 37 9.09 -2.82 8.23
C TYR A 37 9.91 -2.42 9.45
N ILE A 38 10.09 -3.35 10.39
CA ILE A 38 10.76 -3.13 11.68
C ILE A 38 12.12 -3.83 11.80
N ASP A 39 12.57 -4.51 10.76
CA ASP A 39 13.96 -4.95 10.67
C ASP A 39 14.83 -3.77 10.23
N PRO A 40 15.64 -3.16 11.12
CA PRO A 40 16.42 -1.98 10.77
C PRO A 40 17.48 -2.23 9.69
N GLU A 41 17.83 -3.49 9.45
CA GLU A 41 18.78 -3.88 8.41
C GLU A 41 18.10 -4.42 7.16
N ASN A 42 16.78 -4.57 7.18
CA ASN A 42 15.95 -5.09 6.08
C ASN A 42 16.44 -6.45 5.54
N ILE A 43 16.98 -7.28 6.43
CA ILE A 43 17.59 -8.59 6.08
C ILE A 43 16.58 -9.70 6.15
N ARG A 44 15.60 -9.60 7.07
CA ARG A 44 14.61 -10.66 7.31
C ARG A 44 13.27 -10.11 7.71
N ALA A 45 12.23 -10.76 7.22
CA ALA A 45 10.87 -10.47 7.60
C ALA A 45 10.54 -10.94 9.01
N TYR A 46 9.57 -10.28 9.63
CA TYR A 46 8.95 -10.74 10.87
C TYR A 46 8.07 -11.95 10.61
N PHE A 47 8.10 -12.90 11.55
CA PHE A 47 7.13 -13.99 11.54
C PHE A 47 5.82 -13.50 12.14
N GLU A 48 4.82 -13.41 11.31
CA GLU A 48 3.49 -12.92 11.63
C GLU A 48 2.43 -13.98 11.38
N GLY A 49 1.31 -13.84 12.06
CA GLY A 49 0.16 -14.70 11.82
C GLY A 49 -1.13 -14.04 12.25
N TRP A 50 -2.17 -14.20 11.46
CA TRP A 50 -3.47 -13.63 11.76
C TRP A 50 -4.62 -14.52 11.29
N VAL A 51 -5.76 -14.35 11.95
CA VAL A 51 -7.04 -14.99 11.63
C VAL A 51 -8.13 -13.94 11.69
N ALA A 52 -9.00 -13.93 10.69
CA ALA A 52 -10.06 -12.96 10.55
C ALA A 52 -11.30 -13.57 9.89
N ILE A 53 -12.44 -12.91 10.05
CA ILE A 53 -13.68 -13.20 9.31
C ILE A 53 -13.82 -12.17 8.19
N VAL A 54 -14.15 -12.61 6.98
CA VAL A 54 -14.40 -11.72 5.85
C VAL A 54 -15.78 -11.06 6.00
N ASP A 55 -15.78 -9.73 6.06
CA ASP A 55 -17.01 -8.92 5.94
C ASP A 55 -17.35 -8.76 4.44
N LYS A 56 -18.24 -9.62 3.96
CA LYS A 56 -18.62 -9.63 2.55
C LYS A 56 -19.27 -8.32 2.10
N ALA A 57 -20.12 -7.74 2.94
CA ALA A 57 -20.85 -6.52 2.60
C ALA A 57 -19.90 -5.33 2.43
N LYS A 58 -18.93 -5.18 3.33
CA LYS A 58 -17.91 -4.13 3.21
C LYS A 58 -16.92 -4.43 2.07
N SER A 59 -16.61 -5.69 1.80
CA SER A 59 -15.72 -6.09 0.70
C SER A 59 -16.24 -5.68 -0.68
N GLU A 60 -17.54 -5.51 -0.86
CA GLU A 60 -18.14 -5.10 -2.15
C GLU A 60 -17.56 -3.79 -2.70
N LYS A 61 -17.23 -2.82 -1.85
CA LYS A 61 -16.64 -1.55 -2.27
C LYS A 61 -15.24 -1.74 -2.84
N PHE A 62 -14.44 -2.56 -2.17
CA PHE A 62 -13.08 -2.88 -2.60
C PHE A 62 -13.08 -3.69 -3.89
N GLN A 63 -14.03 -4.63 -4.01
CA GLN A 63 -14.22 -5.38 -5.26
C GLN A 63 -14.63 -4.47 -6.43
N LYS A 64 -15.41 -3.41 -6.19
CA LYS A 64 -15.71 -2.41 -7.22
C LYS A 64 -14.44 -1.71 -7.71
N LEU A 65 -13.53 -1.33 -6.81
CA LEU A 65 -12.24 -0.75 -7.20
C LEU A 65 -11.41 -1.74 -8.05
N VAL A 66 -11.35 -3.02 -7.63
CA VAL A 66 -10.67 -4.08 -8.38
C VAL A 66 -11.27 -4.23 -9.80
N GLN A 67 -12.58 -4.30 -9.91
CA GLN A 67 -13.28 -4.46 -11.20
C GLN A 67 -13.12 -3.25 -12.14
N ASN A 68 -12.88 -2.06 -11.57
CA ASN A 68 -12.69 -0.83 -12.34
C ASN A 68 -11.21 -0.43 -12.45
N SER A 69 -10.27 -1.25 -11.99
CA SER A 69 -8.84 -0.92 -11.98
C SER A 69 -8.30 -0.57 -13.36
N GLU A 70 -8.71 -1.29 -14.42
CA GLU A 70 -8.30 -1.01 -15.80
C GLU A 70 -8.77 0.38 -16.31
N GLN A 71 -9.82 0.93 -15.70
CA GLN A 71 -10.32 2.28 -16.01
C GLN A 71 -9.65 3.35 -15.16
N VAL A 72 -9.22 3.00 -13.94
CA VAL A 72 -8.58 3.93 -13.00
C VAL A 72 -7.07 4.06 -13.26
N ILE A 73 -6.39 2.96 -13.58
CA ILE A 73 -4.93 2.97 -13.86
C ILE A 73 -4.53 4.03 -14.91
N PRO A 74 -5.24 4.19 -16.05
CA PRO A 74 -4.90 5.22 -17.03
C PRO A 74 -5.05 6.67 -16.56
N LEU A 75 -5.67 6.89 -15.41
CA LEU A 75 -5.80 8.23 -14.80
C LEU A 75 -4.58 8.63 -13.99
N LEU A 76 -3.64 7.69 -13.73
CA LEU A 76 -2.38 7.97 -13.07
C LEU A 76 -1.49 8.90 -13.91
N PRO A 77 -0.66 9.76 -13.28
CA PRO A 77 0.02 10.86 -13.97
C PRO A 77 1.27 10.46 -14.75
N TRP A 78 1.39 9.20 -15.16
CA TRP A 78 2.51 8.72 -15.98
C TRP A 78 2.06 7.97 -17.23
N PRO A 79 2.91 7.83 -18.24
CA PRO A 79 2.53 7.20 -19.49
C PRO A 79 2.34 5.68 -19.33
N LYS A 80 1.42 5.15 -20.14
CA LYS A 80 1.06 3.70 -20.13
C LYS A 80 2.27 2.76 -20.24
N GLN A 81 3.34 3.19 -20.89
CA GLN A 81 4.57 2.40 -21.04
C GLN A 81 5.31 2.13 -19.72
N MET A 82 5.01 2.90 -18.68
CA MET A 82 5.51 2.68 -17.33
C MET A 82 4.66 1.70 -16.52
N GLU A 83 3.51 1.27 -17.06
CA GLU A 83 2.64 0.28 -16.43
C GLU A 83 2.96 -1.14 -16.86
N LYS A 84 2.53 -2.10 -16.03
CA LYS A 84 2.53 -3.53 -16.38
C LYS A 84 1.68 -3.77 -17.61
N ASP A 85 2.10 -4.69 -18.46
CA ASP A 85 1.37 -5.03 -19.68
C ASP A 85 -0.01 -5.63 -19.37
N HIS A 86 -0.09 -6.33 -18.21
CA HIS A 86 -1.34 -6.90 -17.69
C HIS A 86 -1.42 -6.63 -16.18
N PHE A 87 -2.53 -6.07 -15.75
CA PHE A 87 -2.83 -5.93 -14.33
C PHE A 87 -3.48 -7.23 -13.82
N LEU A 88 -2.80 -7.92 -12.93
CA LEU A 88 -3.30 -9.14 -12.31
C LEU A 88 -4.23 -8.76 -11.15
N ALA A 89 -5.52 -8.59 -11.47
CA ALA A 89 -6.54 -8.18 -10.51
C ALA A 89 -6.58 -9.13 -9.29
N PRO A 90 -6.23 -8.66 -8.08
CA PRO A 90 -6.19 -9.49 -6.88
C PRO A 90 -7.58 -9.72 -6.29
N ASP A 91 -7.68 -10.64 -5.33
CA ASP A 91 -8.77 -10.59 -4.36
C ASP A 91 -8.55 -9.43 -3.39
N PHE A 92 -9.58 -8.69 -3.04
CA PHE A 92 -9.50 -7.61 -2.07
C PHE A 92 -10.68 -7.67 -1.11
N THR A 93 -10.43 -8.05 0.13
CA THR A 93 -11.47 -8.28 1.12
C THR A 93 -11.29 -7.41 2.35
N THR A 94 -12.40 -7.06 2.99
CA THR A 94 -12.42 -6.42 4.30
C THR A 94 -12.53 -7.49 5.38
N LEU A 95 -11.71 -7.37 6.39
CA LEU A 95 -11.58 -8.34 7.47
C LEU A 95 -12.01 -7.76 8.82
N GLU A 96 -12.72 -8.57 9.58
CA GLU A 96 -12.88 -8.40 11.02
C GLU A 96 -11.85 -9.34 11.70
N VAL A 97 -10.74 -8.76 12.13
CA VAL A 97 -9.61 -9.50 12.72
C VAL A 97 -10.00 -10.05 14.08
N ILE A 98 -9.79 -11.37 14.27
CA ILE A 98 -9.99 -12.07 15.54
C ILE A 98 -8.69 -12.11 16.34
N ALA A 99 -7.58 -12.41 15.67
CA ALA A 99 -6.26 -12.47 16.28
C ALA A 99 -5.21 -12.02 15.29
N PHE A 100 -4.24 -11.27 15.79
CA PHE A 100 -3.06 -10.81 15.04
C PHE A 100 -1.84 -10.99 15.94
N ALA A 101 -0.92 -11.86 15.54
CA ALA A 101 0.26 -12.23 16.32
C ALA A 101 1.49 -11.46 15.84
N THR A 102 1.57 -10.19 16.21
CA THR A 102 2.69 -9.26 16.00
C THR A 102 2.53 -8.05 16.90
N ASP A 103 3.51 -7.17 16.93
CA ASP A 103 3.55 -5.99 17.80
C ASP A 103 2.52 -4.91 17.41
N SER A 104 2.10 -4.88 16.13
CA SER A 104 1.12 -3.91 15.64
C SER A 104 0.23 -4.50 14.55
N CYS A 105 -1.04 -4.11 14.54
CA CYS A 105 -1.98 -4.52 13.52
C CYS A 105 -2.05 -3.41 12.45
N PRO A 106 -1.66 -3.68 11.18
CA PRO A 106 -1.74 -2.69 10.12
C PRO A 106 -3.19 -2.37 9.72
N LEU A 107 -3.39 -1.41 8.84
CA LEU A 107 -4.70 -1.09 8.26
C LEU A 107 -5.00 -1.92 7.01
N GLY A 108 -3.98 -2.16 6.21
CA GLY A 108 -4.05 -2.96 5.00
C GLY A 108 -2.84 -3.86 4.88
N ILE A 109 -2.93 -4.87 4.04
CA ILE A 109 -1.83 -5.78 3.71
C ILE A 109 -1.93 -6.12 2.23
N ASN A 110 -0.81 -5.98 1.53
CA ASN A 110 -0.63 -6.37 0.13
C ASN A 110 0.51 -7.38 0.02
N ILE A 111 0.19 -8.66 -0.02
CA ILE A 111 1.17 -9.76 -0.05
C ILE A 111 0.85 -10.82 -1.10
N PRO A 112 1.84 -11.65 -1.49
CA PRO A 112 3.21 -11.78 -0.96
C PRO A 112 4.16 -10.70 -1.47
N ASN A 113 5.27 -10.49 -0.74
CA ASN A 113 6.34 -9.56 -1.10
C ASN A 113 7.44 -10.22 -1.95
N TYR A 114 7.13 -11.30 -2.62
CA TYR A 114 8.02 -12.01 -3.55
C TYR A 114 7.74 -11.57 -4.98
N ASP A 115 8.67 -10.87 -5.61
CA ASP A 115 8.50 -10.32 -6.97
C ASP A 115 8.17 -11.38 -8.00
N ASP A 116 8.81 -12.57 -7.91
CA ASP A 116 8.54 -13.70 -8.81
C ASP A 116 7.10 -14.19 -8.74
N ILE A 117 6.46 -14.11 -7.57
CA ILE A 117 5.05 -14.47 -7.39
C ILE A 117 4.15 -13.30 -7.82
N ARG A 118 4.44 -12.09 -7.35
CA ARG A 118 3.63 -10.89 -7.64
C ARG A 118 3.49 -10.62 -9.13
N ASP A 119 4.59 -10.73 -9.87
CA ASP A 119 4.63 -10.37 -11.28
C ASP A 119 4.05 -11.46 -12.19
N ASN A 120 4.11 -12.72 -11.78
CA ASN A 120 3.69 -13.84 -12.62
C ASN A 120 2.41 -14.54 -12.16
N GLU A 121 2.12 -14.56 -10.86
CA GLU A 121 0.98 -15.29 -10.30
C GLU A 121 -0.04 -14.37 -9.61
N GLY A 122 0.40 -13.18 -9.20
CA GLY A 122 -0.43 -12.16 -8.58
C GLY A 122 -0.21 -11.98 -7.08
N PHE A 123 -1.12 -11.26 -6.47
CA PHE A 123 -1.10 -10.89 -5.05
C PHE A 123 -2.53 -10.84 -4.50
N LYS A 124 -2.66 -10.61 -3.21
CA LYS A 124 -3.96 -10.47 -2.54
C LYS A 124 -3.91 -9.30 -1.60
N ASN A 125 -5.02 -8.56 -1.53
CA ASN A 125 -5.17 -7.44 -0.62
C ASN A 125 -6.18 -7.74 0.45
N VAL A 126 -5.91 -7.29 1.67
CA VAL A 126 -6.87 -7.31 2.77
C VAL A 126 -6.88 -5.96 3.47
N PHE A 127 -8.08 -5.49 3.84
CA PHE A 127 -8.28 -4.31 4.66
C PHE A 127 -8.76 -4.75 6.05
N LEU A 128 -8.08 -4.31 7.10
CA LEU A 128 -8.37 -4.72 8.48
C LEU A 128 -9.37 -3.74 9.10
N GLY A 129 -10.66 -3.95 8.82
CA GLY A 129 -11.72 -2.99 9.09
C GLY A 129 -11.91 -2.62 10.56
N ASN A 130 -11.80 -3.58 11.48
CA ASN A 130 -11.89 -3.30 12.91
C ASN A 130 -10.62 -2.67 13.47
N SER A 131 -9.44 -2.95 12.90
CA SER A 131 -8.22 -2.22 13.21
C SER A 131 -8.36 -0.75 12.82
N ALA A 132 -8.85 -0.46 11.61
CA ALA A 132 -9.08 0.90 11.15
C ALA A 132 -10.00 1.71 12.07
N LYS A 133 -11.03 1.09 12.64
CA LYS A 133 -11.92 1.73 13.63
C LYS A 133 -11.20 2.09 14.94
N SER A 134 -10.22 1.30 15.37
CA SER A 134 -9.47 1.56 16.60
C SER A 134 -8.54 2.77 16.48
N TYR A 135 -8.18 3.17 15.25
CA TYR A 135 -7.47 4.42 14.98
C TYR A 135 -8.37 5.66 15.08
N ALA A 136 -9.61 5.50 15.60
CA ALA A 136 -10.48 6.63 15.91
C ALA A 136 -9.71 7.65 16.75
N ILE A 137 -9.61 8.85 16.23
CA ILE A 137 -8.64 9.85 16.61
C ILE A 137 -9.05 10.46 17.95
N SER A 138 -8.18 10.33 18.96
CA SER A 138 -8.12 11.30 20.04
C SER A 138 -7.91 12.70 19.46
N ALA A 139 -8.56 13.72 20.05
CA ALA A 139 -8.49 15.10 19.58
C ALA A 139 -7.06 15.50 19.17
N MET A 140 -6.91 16.06 17.98
CA MET A 140 -5.62 16.55 17.53
C MET A 140 -5.27 17.83 18.30
N GLN A 141 -4.16 17.83 19.03
CA GLN A 141 -3.76 18.96 19.87
C GLN A 141 -3.51 20.26 19.09
N PHE A 142 -3.30 20.17 17.78
CA PHE A 142 -3.06 21.30 16.89
C PHE A 142 -4.30 21.72 16.09
N ALA A 143 -5.44 21.08 16.28
CA ALA A 143 -6.70 21.36 15.59
C ALA A 143 -7.71 21.99 16.55
N THR A 144 -8.58 22.85 16.02
CA THR A 144 -9.73 23.35 16.80
C THR A 144 -10.71 22.23 17.11
N GLU A 145 -11.65 22.46 18.04
CA GLU A 145 -12.70 21.47 18.36
C GLU A 145 -13.53 21.10 17.13
N GLU A 146 -13.88 22.11 16.31
CA GLU A 146 -14.62 21.90 15.06
C GLU A 146 -13.83 21.03 14.06
N GLN A 147 -12.56 21.36 13.86
CA GLN A 147 -11.66 20.59 13.00
C GLN A 147 -11.45 19.17 13.52
N SER A 148 -11.28 18.99 14.83
CA SER A 148 -11.14 17.69 15.47
C SER A 148 -12.38 16.85 15.28
N LYS A 149 -13.58 17.45 15.33
CA LYS A 149 -14.82 16.76 15.05
C LYS A 149 -14.91 16.30 13.59
N ILE A 150 -14.60 17.18 12.62
CA ILE A 150 -14.57 16.82 11.19
C ILE A 150 -13.61 15.66 10.94
N LEU A 151 -12.42 15.70 11.52
CA LEU A 151 -11.42 14.63 11.41
C LEU A 151 -11.94 13.32 12.00
N SER A 152 -12.47 13.34 13.24
CA SER A 152 -12.99 12.15 13.89
C SER A 152 -14.13 11.50 13.08
N ASP A 153 -15.08 12.32 12.62
CA ASP A 153 -16.26 11.82 11.91
C ASP A 153 -15.92 11.21 10.53
N ASN A 154 -14.86 11.68 9.87
CA ASN A 154 -14.58 11.32 8.48
C ASN A 154 -13.33 10.43 8.30
N THR A 155 -12.43 10.35 9.28
CA THR A 155 -11.20 9.54 9.15
C THR A 155 -11.44 8.07 8.79
N PRO A 156 -12.43 7.35 9.37
CA PRO A 156 -12.64 5.95 9.00
C PRO A 156 -13.00 5.75 7.52
N ARG A 157 -13.86 6.63 6.98
CA ARG A 157 -14.23 6.60 5.55
C ARG A 157 -13.08 7.02 4.65
N CYS A 158 -12.30 8.01 5.08
CA CYS A 158 -11.13 8.48 4.38
C CYS A 158 -10.06 7.38 4.28
N TYR A 159 -9.78 6.69 5.38
CA TYR A 159 -8.85 5.57 5.38
C TYR A 159 -9.33 4.40 4.52
N GLU A 160 -10.63 4.13 4.48
CA GLU A 160 -11.20 3.09 3.60
C GLU A 160 -10.81 3.35 2.13
N VAL A 161 -10.95 4.58 1.65
CA VAL A 161 -10.56 4.96 0.27
C VAL A 161 -9.06 4.98 0.08
N HIS A 162 -8.33 5.67 0.98
CA HIS A 162 -6.89 5.85 0.85
C HIS A 162 -6.15 4.52 0.91
N VAL A 163 -6.44 3.68 1.91
CA VAL A 163 -5.78 2.37 2.06
C VAL A 163 -6.13 1.46 0.89
N ALA A 164 -7.38 1.47 0.42
CA ALA A 164 -7.72 0.69 -0.77
C ALA A 164 -6.90 1.08 -2.00
N CYS A 165 -6.73 2.38 -2.23
CA CYS A 165 -5.92 2.89 -3.34
C CYS A 165 -4.42 2.62 -3.13
N HIS A 166 -3.91 2.75 -1.92
CA HIS A 166 -2.55 2.43 -1.54
C HIS A 166 -2.21 0.95 -1.81
N GLU A 167 -3.03 0.03 -1.29
CA GLU A 167 -2.78 -1.41 -1.42
C GLU A 167 -2.97 -1.91 -2.86
N LEU A 168 -4.08 -1.55 -3.50
CA LEU A 168 -4.41 -2.08 -4.83
C LEU A 168 -3.58 -1.44 -5.92
N LEU A 169 -3.58 -0.12 -5.97
CA LEU A 169 -3.02 0.67 -7.07
C LEU A 169 -1.72 1.37 -6.69
N GLY A 170 -1.44 1.60 -5.41
CA GLY A 170 -0.13 2.04 -4.93
C GLY A 170 0.91 0.96 -5.17
N HIS A 171 0.79 -0.17 -4.52
CA HIS A 171 1.71 -1.30 -4.68
C HIS A 171 1.51 -2.10 -5.98
N GLY A 172 0.31 -2.08 -6.55
CA GLY A 172 -0.06 -2.92 -7.70
C GLY A 172 0.39 -2.40 -9.06
N VAL A 173 0.71 -1.10 -9.18
CA VAL A 173 0.97 -0.42 -10.46
C VAL A 173 2.45 -0.15 -10.69
N GLY A 174 2.78 0.22 -11.94
CA GLY A 174 4.14 0.49 -12.37
C GLY A 174 4.93 -0.78 -12.67
N LYS A 175 5.97 -0.64 -13.47
CA LYS A 175 6.94 -1.72 -13.73
C LYS A 175 8.37 -1.19 -13.68
N LEU A 176 9.33 -2.07 -13.40
CA LEU A 176 10.74 -1.75 -13.52
C LEU A 176 11.10 -1.67 -15.02
N ILE A 177 11.74 -0.60 -15.43
CA ILE A 177 12.18 -0.40 -16.81
C ILE A 177 13.62 -0.86 -16.93
N TYR A 178 13.83 -1.94 -17.66
CA TYR A 178 15.15 -2.52 -17.89
C TYR A 178 15.76 -2.02 -19.19
N ARG A 179 17.11 -1.89 -19.22
CA ARG A 179 17.83 -1.57 -20.43
C ARG A 179 17.63 -2.66 -21.48
N GLY A 180 17.34 -2.24 -22.69
CA GLY A 180 17.17 -3.16 -23.81
C GLY A 180 18.47 -3.86 -24.21
N ALA A 181 18.37 -4.96 -24.94
CA ALA A 181 19.53 -5.69 -25.47
C ALA A 181 20.40 -4.85 -26.43
N ASP A 182 19.84 -3.79 -26.97
CA ASP A 182 20.55 -2.78 -27.81
C ASP A 182 21.29 -1.73 -26.98
N GLY A 183 21.31 -1.85 -25.66
CA GLY A 183 21.94 -0.93 -24.72
C GLY A 183 21.17 0.36 -24.48
N LYS A 184 19.93 0.49 -25.01
CA LYS A 184 19.13 1.70 -24.88
C LYS A 184 18.03 1.54 -23.82
N ILE A 185 17.57 2.67 -23.29
CA ILE A 185 16.34 2.72 -22.50
C ILE A 185 15.17 2.50 -23.45
N PRO A 186 14.31 1.48 -23.20
CA PRO A 186 13.13 1.27 -24.03
C PRO A 186 12.20 2.47 -23.83
N HIS A 187 11.75 3.08 -24.89
CA HIS A 187 10.95 4.28 -24.92
C HIS A 187 11.72 5.57 -24.52
N ALA A 188 11.37 6.67 -25.16
CA ALA A 188 11.87 7.99 -24.81
C ALA A 188 11.02 8.58 -23.68
N PHE A 189 11.25 8.16 -22.46
CA PHE A 189 10.60 8.74 -21.30
C PHE A 189 11.16 10.13 -21.01
N VAL A 190 10.25 11.05 -20.70
CA VAL A 190 10.57 12.41 -20.33
C VAL A 190 10.01 12.67 -18.93
N ASP A 191 10.82 13.24 -18.07
CA ASP A 191 10.39 13.68 -16.75
C ASP A 191 9.32 14.80 -16.92
N PRO A 192 8.10 14.62 -16.43
CA PRO A 192 7.03 15.58 -16.60
C PRO A 192 7.27 16.91 -15.86
N VAL A 193 8.21 16.94 -14.91
CA VAL A 193 8.55 18.14 -14.11
C VAL A 193 9.67 18.93 -14.78
N THR A 194 10.75 18.24 -15.18
CA THR A 194 11.93 18.89 -15.75
C THR A 194 11.90 18.99 -17.27
N GLY A 195 11.12 18.15 -17.94
CA GLY A 195 11.11 18.02 -19.40
C GLY A 195 12.34 17.30 -19.97
N GLU A 196 13.21 16.79 -19.11
CA GLU A 196 14.44 16.09 -19.52
C GLU A 196 14.17 14.60 -19.77
N SER A 197 14.93 14.00 -20.68
CA SER A 197 14.84 12.55 -20.93
C SER A 197 15.45 11.78 -19.76
N PHE A 198 14.84 10.64 -19.39
CA PHE A 198 15.45 9.74 -18.42
C PHE A 198 16.75 9.15 -18.96
N GLU A 199 17.79 9.27 -18.15
CA GLU A 199 19.13 8.74 -18.48
C GLU A 199 19.44 7.43 -17.75
N SER A 200 18.62 7.04 -16.76
CA SER A 200 18.79 5.85 -15.94
C SER A 200 17.64 4.87 -16.10
N CYS A 201 17.96 3.59 -16.00
CA CYS A 201 17.02 2.49 -15.96
C CYS A 201 17.66 1.32 -15.20
N TYR A 202 16.94 0.25 -14.99
CA TYR A 202 17.49 -0.97 -14.40
C TYR A 202 18.34 -1.73 -15.43
N GLU A 203 19.46 -2.27 -14.97
CA GLU A 203 20.23 -3.24 -15.76
C GLU A 203 19.63 -4.65 -15.58
N GLN A 204 19.90 -5.55 -16.51
CA GLN A 204 19.41 -6.93 -16.42
C GLN A 204 19.92 -7.62 -15.14
N GLY A 205 19.00 -8.13 -14.32
CA GLY A 205 19.28 -8.75 -13.04
C GLY A 205 19.31 -7.82 -11.83
N GLU A 206 19.16 -6.51 -12.03
CA GLU A 206 18.88 -5.59 -10.91
C GLU A 206 17.41 -5.71 -10.48
N ASP A 207 17.16 -5.47 -9.21
CA ASP A 207 15.82 -5.36 -8.65
C ASP A 207 15.68 -4.10 -7.78
N TRP A 208 14.47 -3.84 -7.31
CA TRP A 208 14.17 -2.68 -6.47
C TRP A 208 14.99 -2.67 -5.18
N ASN A 209 15.04 -3.80 -4.48
CA ASN A 209 15.73 -3.90 -3.20
C ASN A 209 17.24 -3.74 -3.35
N GLY A 210 17.83 -4.35 -4.35
CA GLY A 210 19.26 -4.20 -4.66
C GLY A 210 19.64 -2.76 -5.06
N LYS A 211 18.76 -2.09 -5.82
CA LYS A 211 18.99 -0.72 -6.27
C LYS A 211 18.90 0.32 -5.16
N PHE A 212 17.90 0.22 -4.30
CA PHE A 212 17.61 1.19 -3.25
C PHE A 212 18.13 0.79 -1.86
N GLY A 213 18.51 -0.48 -1.67
CA GLY A 213 19.11 -0.97 -0.43
C GLY A 213 18.28 -0.61 0.81
N PRO A 214 18.88 0.03 1.84
CA PRO A 214 18.21 0.29 3.12
C PRO A 214 16.97 1.20 3.04
N ILE A 215 16.79 1.95 1.94
CA ILE A 215 15.62 2.81 1.77
C ILE A 215 14.52 2.16 0.93
N SER A 216 14.74 0.98 0.37
CA SER A 216 13.85 0.33 -0.59
C SER A 216 12.41 0.21 -0.10
N THR A 217 12.22 -0.30 1.12
CA THR A 217 10.89 -0.47 1.73
C THR A 217 10.22 0.88 1.99
N SER A 218 10.93 1.83 2.58
CA SER A 218 10.35 3.16 2.87
C SER A 218 10.05 3.94 1.59
N TYR A 219 10.83 3.75 0.55
CA TYR A 219 10.59 4.38 -0.76
C TYR A 219 9.36 3.77 -1.45
N GLU A 220 9.19 2.46 -1.37
CA GLU A 220 7.99 1.78 -1.88
C GLU A 220 6.73 2.24 -1.14
N GLU A 221 6.76 2.35 0.18
CA GLU A 221 5.66 2.88 0.97
C GLU A 221 5.33 4.34 0.62
N CYS A 222 6.35 5.17 0.45
CA CYS A 222 6.16 6.56 0.01
C CYS A 222 5.53 6.63 -1.39
N ARG A 223 5.95 5.76 -2.32
CA ARG A 223 5.38 5.65 -3.65
C ARG A 223 3.93 5.22 -3.60
N ALA A 224 3.60 4.20 -2.80
CA ALA A 224 2.24 3.70 -2.64
C ALA A 224 1.32 4.75 -1.99
N ASP A 225 1.77 5.43 -0.94
CA ASP A 225 1.04 6.54 -0.31
C ASP A 225 0.79 7.68 -1.32
N THR A 226 1.80 8.06 -2.11
CA THR A 226 1.67 9.13 -3.12
C THR A 226 0.64 8.77 -4.20
N CYS A 227 0.67 7.53 -4.69
CA CYS A 227 -0.35 7.02 -5.62
C CYS A 227 -1.74 7.04 -4.98
N GLY A 228 -1.87 6.54 -3.75
CA GLY A 228 -3.13 6.55 -3.01
C GLY A 228 -3.68 7.95 -2.82
N PHE A 229 -2.83 8.91 -2.46
CA PHE A 229 -3.21 10.33 -2.36
C PHE A 229 -3.70 10.91 -3.68
N TYR A 230 -2.96 10.69 -4.77
CA TYR A 230 -3.36 11.16 -6.08
C TYR A 230 -4.72 10.58 -6.49
N LEU A 231 -4.91 9.29 -6.32
CA LEU A 231 -6.17 8.62 -6.64
C LEU A 231 -7.33 9.13 -5.79
N CYS A 232 -7.10 9.49 -4.53
CA CYS A 232 -8.11 10.14 -3.68
C CYS A 232 -8.50 11.55 -4.15
N THR A 233 -7.79 12.18 -5.10
CA THR A 233 -8.25 13.44 -5.70
C THR A 233 -9.26 13.22 -6.83
N LEU A 234 -9.42 11.99 -7.30
CA LEU A 234 -10.25 11.65 -8.46
C LEU A 234 -11.69 11.37 -8.06
N ARG A 235 -12.60 12.04 -8.70
CA ARG A 235 -14.05 11.93 -8.53
C ARG A 235 -14.55 10.50 -8.80
N GLU A 236 -13.97 9.86 -9.81
CA GLU A 236 -14.25 8.50 -10.23
C GLU A 236 -14.01 7.51 -9.07
N VAL A 237 -12.89 7.66 -8.36
CA VAL A 237 -12.55 6.83 -7.22
C VAL A 237 -13.56 7.02 -6.07
N HIS A 238 -13.87 8.26 -5.73
CA HIS A 238 -14.86 8.56 -4.69
C HIS A 238 -16.22 7.90 -4.98
N THR A 239 -16.66 7.94 -6.24
CA THR A 239 -17.94 7.34 -6.66
C THR A 239 -17.95 5.82 -6.46
N LEU A 240 -16.83 5.11 -6.68
CA LEU A 240 -16.72 3.67 -6.44
C LEU A 240 -16.96 3.31 -4.95
N PHE A 241 -16.59 4.21 -4.04
CA PHE A 241 -16.79 4.04 -2.59
C PHE A 241 -18.14 4.57 -2.10
N GLY A 242 -19.02 5.00 -3.01
CA GLY A 242 -20.37 5.44 -2.69
C GLY A 242 -20.48 6.88 -2.19
N PHE A 243 -19.46 7.70 -2.49
CA PHE A 243 -19.58 9.15 -2.35
C PHE A 243 -20.34 9.73 -3.54
N ASP A 244 -21.06 10.80 -3.29
CA ASP A 244 -21.66 11.56 -4.38
C ASP A 244 -20.56 12.36 -5.12
N GLY A 245 -20.21 11.92 -6.33
CA GLY A 245 -19.20 12.58 -7.16
C GLY A 245 -19.51 14.02 -7.51
N ASP A 246 -20.77 14.45 -7.41
CA ASP A 246 -21.19 15.84 -7.65
C ASP A 246 -21.18 16.68 -6.36
N ASN A 247 -21.00 16.07 -5.19
CA ASN A 247 -20.85 16.76 -3.92
C ASN A 247 -19.41 17.22 -3.69
N GLU A 248 -19.03 18.33 -4.29
CA GLU A 248 -17.68 18.89 -4.13
C GLU A 248 -17.30 19.18 -2.67
N HIS A 249 -18.26 19.51 -1.83
CA HIS A 249 -17.98 19.78 -0.42
C HIS A 249 -17.55 18.51 0.30
N GLU A 250 -18.23 17.38 0.05
CA GLU A 250 -17.87 16.09 0.64
C GLU A 250 -16.47 15.66 0.18
N ILE A 251 -16.19 15.76 -1.13
CA ILE A 251 -14.87 15.39 -1.69
C ILE A 251 -13.76 16.26 -1.09
N LYS A 252 -13.96 17.60 -1.04
CA LYS A 252 -12.98 18.51 -0.43
C LYS A 252 -12.76 18.21 1.06
N THR A 253 -13.80 17.87 1.80
CA THR A 253 -13.69 17.46 3.20
C THR A 253 -12.85 16.19 3.32
N MET A 254 -13.08 15.18 2.50
CA MET A 254 -12.32 13.94 2.51
C MET A 254 -10.85 14.16 2.16
N LEU A 255 -10.55 15.00 1.18
CA LEU A 255 -9.18 15.36 0.82
C LEU A 255 -8.48 16.09 1.96
N TRP A 256 -9.15 17.07 2.58
CA TRP A 256 -8.61 17.78 3.74
C TRP A 256 -8.31 16.82 4.90
N VAL A 257 -9.24 15.91 5.22
CA VAL A 257 -9.05 14.89 6.26
C VAL A 257 -7.86 13.99 5.94
N ASN A 258 -7.70 13.57 4.68
CA ASN A 258 -6.58 12.74 4.25
C ASN A 258 -5.23 13.46 4.45
N VAL A 259 -5.14 14.71 4.00
CA VAL A 259 -3.95 15.57 4.17
C VAL A 259 -3.62 15.73 5.66
N MET A 260 -4.58 16.07 6.49
CA MET A 260 -4.37 16.28 7.93
C MET A 260 -3.90 15.00 8.64
N ASN A 261 -4.46 13.85 8.28
CA ASN A 261 -4.02 12.55 8.79
C ASN A 261 -2.57 12.24 8.39
N GLN A 262 -2.20 12.56 7.14
CA GLN A 262 -0.85 12.33 6.66
C GLN A 262 0.18 13.22 7.38
N PHE A 263 -0.11 14.51 7.55
CA PHE A 263 0.72 15.41 8.35
C PHE A 263 0.90 14.88 9.78
N ARG A 264 -0.20 14.47 10.41
CA ARG A 264 -0.14 13.87 11.75
C ARG A 264 0.74 12.62 11.78
N LYS A 265 0.57 11.72 10.81
CA LYS A 265 1.37 10.48 10.69
C LYS A 265 2.86 10.82 10.54
N GLY A 266 3.20 11.80 9.69
CA GLY A 266 4.58 12.23 9.47
C GLY A 266 5.23 12.86 10.71
N ILE A 267 4.52 13.75 11.40
CA ILE A 267 5.03 14.38 12.64
C ILE A 267 5.22 13.34 13.76
N LEU A 268 4.24 12.49 13.99
CA LEU A 268 4.33 11.42 14.99
C LEU A 268 5.39 10.38 14.61
N GLY A 269 5.62 10.18 13.32
CA GLY A 269 6.65 9.30 12.79
C GLY A 269 8.06 9.66 13.27
N LEU A 270 8.33 10.93 13.57
CA LEU A 270 9.62 11.38 14.12
C LEU A 270 10.01 10.68 15.43
N GLN A 271 9.06 10.11 16.17
CA GLN A 271 9.34 9.31 17.36
C GLN A 271 10.08 7.99 17.00
N MET A 272 10.01 7.54 15.77
CA MET A 272 10.68 6.35 15.26
C MET A 272 12.07 6.66 14.65
N TYR A 273 12.49 7.93 14.65
CA TYR A 273 13.80 8.30 14.17
C TYR A 273 14.82 8.32 15.32
N ASN A 274 15.85 7.49 15.22
CA ASN A 274 16.95 7.46 16.17
C ASN A 274 18.06 8.43 15.72
N ARG A 275 18.26 9.51 16.51
CA ARG A 275 19.25 10.56 16.20
C ARG A 275 20.70 10.09 16.32
N GLU A 276 20.99 9.13 17.20
CA GLU A 276 22.36 8.65 17.43
C GLU A 276 22.84 7.80 16.28
N THR A 277 21.96 6.96 15.74
CA THR A 277 22.28 6.06 14.63
C THR A 277 21.90 6.64 13.26
N SER A 278 21.15 7.74 13.23
CA SER A 278 20.58 8.35 12.03
C SER A 278 19.70 7.36 11.24
N LYS A 279 19.01 6.45 11.94
CA LYS A 279 18.16 5.41 11.34
C LYS A 279 16.70 5.59 11.75
N TRP A 280 15.82 5.22 10.84
CA TRP A 280 14.39 5.07 11.10
C TRP A 280 14.08 3.66 11.58
N GLY A 281 13.16 3.55 12.54
CA GLY A 281 12.73 2.25 13.08
C GLY A 281 11.48 1.68 12.39
N GLN A 282 10.90 2.40 11.39
CA GLN A 282 9.68 1.93 10.73
C GLN A 282 9.51 2.61 9.35
N ALA A 283 9.25 1.81 8.31
CA ALA A 283 9.22 2.23 6.92
C ALA A 283 8.10 3.23 6.58
N HIS A 284 6.87 2.94 7.01
CA HIS A 284 5.71 3.81 6.75
C HIS A 284 5.83 5.19 7.42
N THR A 285 6.41 5.25 8.63
CA THR A 285 6.60 6.54 9.32
C THR A 285 7.66 7.38 8.64
N TRP A 286 8.69 6.74 8.10
CA TRP A 286 9.68 7.43 7.28
C TRP A 286 9.06 7.96 5.98
N GLY A 287 8.34 7.11 5.22
CA GLY A 287 7.61 7.53 4.02
C GLY A 287 6.63 8.68 4.30
N ALA A 288 5.85 8.57 5.38
CA ALA A 288 4.92 9.61 5.78
C ALA A 288 5.61 10.95 6.12
N TYR A 289 6.77 10.91 6.78
CA TYR A 289 7.57 12.10 7.07
C TYR A 289 8.10 12.76 5.79
N VAL A 290 8.58 11.98 4.83
CA VAL A 290 9.07 12.51 3.54
C VAL A 290 7.94 13.14 2.75
N PHE A 291 6.75 12.55 2.80
CA PHE A 291 5.57 13.05 2.10
C PHE A 291 4.99 14.32 2.73
N SER A 292 5.09 14.50 4.06
CA SER A 292 4.49 15.61 4.79
C SER A 292 5.40 16.85 4.85
#